data_8d30f315d781d3351a361301440039ba
#
_entry.id   8d30f315d781d3351a361301440039ba
#
_cell.length_a   1.000
_cell.length_b   1.000
_cell.length_c   1.000
_cell.angle_alpha   90.00
_cell.angle_beta   90.00
_cell.angle_gamma   90.00
#
_symmetry.space_group_name_H-M   'P 1'
#
loop_
_entity.id
_entity.type
_entity.pdbx_description
1 polymer ?
#
loop_
_entity_poly.entity_id
_entity_poly.type
_entity_poly.pdbx_seq_one_letter_code
_entity_poly.pdbx_strand_id
1 'polypeptide(L)'
;MHAAALLTPEGERLVLREDVGRHNAVDKVIGWALLEDRLPLNDAVLLVSSRASFEIVQKAAMAGIGLIACVSAPSSLAIDTAQRLGITLCGFVRSEGDDDGRFNVYAGSERIDLAASKS
;
A
#
# COMPACT_ATOMS: atom_id res chain seq x y z
N MET A 1 -15.63 -6.55 6.19
CA MET A 1 -14.39 -7.31 6.01
C MET A 1 -13.35 -6.44 5.34
N HIS A 2 -12.10 -6.51 5.79
CA HIS A 2 -11.01 -5.76 5.21
C HIS A 2 -10.18 -6.64 4.28
N ALA A 3 -9.58 -6.03 3.27
CA ALA A 3 -8.75 -6.74 2.32
C ALA A 3 -7.38 -6.06 2.19
N ALA A 4 -6.36 -6.86 1.94
CA ALA A 4 -5.03 -6.38 1.59
C ALA A 4 -4.52 -7.20 0.41
N ALA A 5 -3.81 -6.54 -0.49
CA ALA A 5 -3.25 -7.18 -1.67
C ALA A 5 -1.84 -6.69 -1.90
N LEU A 6 -1.02 -7.55 -2.50
CA LEU A 6 0.28 -7.15 -3.02
C LEU A 6 0.19 -7.14 -4.54
N LEU A 7 0.68 -6.06 -5.13
CA LEU A 7 0.67 -5.88 -6.58
C LEU A 7 2.09 -5.66 -7.07
N THR A 8 2.33 -6.04 -8.32
CA THR A 8 3.56 -5.65 -9.01
C THR A 8 3.49 -4.17 -9.38
N PRO A 9 4.61 -3.51 -9.72
CA PRO A 9 4.57 -2.13 -10.21
C PRO A 9 3.67 -1.94 -11.44
N GLU A 10 3.45 -2.99 -12.21
CA GLU A 10 2.59 -2.98 -13.40
C GLU A 10 1.11 -3.16 -13.05
N GLY A 11 0.79 -3.39 -11.76
CA GLY A 11 -0.57 -3.54 -11.31
C GLY A 11 -1.08 -4.98 -11.28
N GLU A 12 -0.22 -5.96 -11.54
CA GLU A 12 -0.60 -7.37 -11.46
C GLU A 12 -0.73 -7.81 -10.01
N ARG A 13 -1.83 -8.49 -9.69
CA ARG A 13 -2.06 -8.96 -8.33
C ARG A 13 -1.24 -10.22 -8.05
N LEU A 14 -0.40 -10.15 -7.02
CA LEU A 14 0.37 -11.30 -6.54
C LEU A 14 -0.42 -12.13 -5.54
N VAL A 15 -1.12 -11.47 -4.62
CA VAL A 15 -1.87 -12.12 -3.56
C VAL A 15 -2.94 -11.17 -3.05
N LEU A 16 -4.07 -11.74 -2.64
CA LEU A 16 -5.15 -11.02 -1.98
C LEU A 16 -5.58 -11.82 -0.75
N ARG A 17 -5.71 -11.16 0.38
CA ARG A 17 -6.20 -11.78 1.62
C ARG A 17 -7.22 -10.89 2.28
N GLU A 18 -8.22 -11.50 2.88
CA GLU A 18 -9.29 -10.82 3.59
C GLU A 18 -9.29 -11.22 5.05
N ASP A 19 -9.73 -10.30 5.91
CA ASP A 19 -9.90 -10.56 7.34
C ASP A 19 -10.86 -9.51 7.90
N VAL A 20 -11.47 -9.82 9.05
CA VAL A 20 -12.29 -8.84 9.76
C VAL A 20 -11.43 -7.70 10.33
N GLY A 21 -10.16 -7.96 10.60
CA GLY A 21 -9.21 -6.95 11.07
C GLY A 21 -8.26 -6.52 9.97
N ARG A 22 -8.14 -5.20 9.75
CA ARG A 22 -7.26 -4.67 8.70
C ARG A 22 -5.81 -5.05 8.90
N HIS A 23 -5.34 -5.07 10.15
CA HIS A 23 -3.96 -5.46 10.46
C HIS A 23 -3.73 -6.94 10.15
N ASN A 24 -4.72 -7.78 10.42
CA ASN A 24 -4.63 -9.20 10.12
C ASN A 24 -4.58 -9.46 8.61
N ALA A 25 -5.34 -8.70 7.83
CA ALA A 25 -5.30 -8.83 6.37
C ALA A 25 -3.90 -8.49 5.84
N VAL A 26 -3.27 -7.44 6.35
CA VAL A 26 -1.90 -7.07 5.99
C VAL A 26 -0.91 -8.15 6.43
N ASP A 27 -1.05 -8.66 7.65
CA ASP A 27 -0.17 -9.73 8.16
C ASP A 27 -0.26 -10.98 7.28
N LYS A 28 -1.45 -11.30 6.78
CA LYS A 28 -1.63 -12.46 5.91
C LYS A 28 -0.88 -12.32 4.59
N VAL A 29 -0.90 -11.13 3.95
CA VAL A 29 -0.18 -10.96 2.69
C VAL A 29 1.33 -10.91 2.91
N ILE A 30 1.80 -10.34 4.01
CA ILE A 30 3.23 -10.35 4.37
C ILE A 30 3.66 -11.78 4.68
N GLY A 31 2.84 -12.54 5.43
CA GLY A 31 3.11 -13.93 5.71
C GLY A 31 3.20 -14.79 4.46
N TRP A 32 2.33 -14.53 3.50
CA TRP A 32 2.39 -15.19 2.19
C TRP A 32 3.74 -14.92 1.51
N ALA A 33 4.19 -13.67 1.51
CA ALA A 33 5.45 -13.30 0.89
C ALA A 33 6.64 -13.97 1.58
N LEU A 34 6.59 -14.10 2.91
CA LEU A 34 7.61 -14.79 3.67
C LEU A 34 7.67 -16.27 3.30
N LEU A 35 6.51 -16.92 3.21
CA LEU A 35 6.42 -18.35 2.86
C LEU A 35 6.86 -18.61 1.42
N GLU A 36 6.64 -17.65 0.53
CA GLU A 36 7.05 -17.75 -0.88
C GLU A 36 8.46 -17.23 -1.13
N ASP A 37 9.18 -16.91 -0.07
CA ASP A 37 10.56 -16.40 -0.12
C ASP A 37 10.69 -15.16 -1.00
N ARG A 38 9.76 -14.22 -0.86
CA ARG A 38 9.69 -13.00 -1.65
C ARG A 38 10.09 -11.74 -0.90
N LEU A 39 10.52 -11.86 0.36
CA LEU A 39 11.00 -10.70 1.11
C LEU A 39 12.47 -10.42 0.81
N PRO A 40 12.88 -9.17 0.74
CA PRO A 40 12.06 -7.96 0.88
C PRO A 40 11.23 -7.66 -0.37
N LEU A 41 10.10 -6.98 -0.18
CA LEU A 41 9.13 -6.67 -1.24
C LEU A 41 9.39 -5.28 -1.83
N ASN A 42 10.60 -5.04 -2.32
CA ASN A 42 11.03 -3.71 -2.74
C ASN A 42 10.23 -3.13 -3.90
N ASP A 43 9.74 -4.00 -4.78
CA ASP A 43 9.00 -3.58 -5.98
C ASP A 43 7.49 -3.79 -5.84
N ALA A 44 7.03 -4.24 -4.68
CA ALA A 44 5.61 -4.52 -4.48
C ALA A 44 4.86 -3.28 -4.01
N VAL A 45 3.60 -3.21 -4.39
CA VAL A 45 2.64 -2.22 -3.90
C VAL A 45 1.71 -2.91 -2.92
N LEU A 46 1.57 -2.37 -1.72
CA LEU A 46 0.58 -2.85 -0.77
C LEU A 46 -0.70 -2.04 -0.94
N LEU A 47 -1.76 -2.70 -1.36
CA LEU A 47 -3.08 -2.09 -1.48
C LEU A 47 -3.95 -2.55 -0.32
N VAL A 48 -4.53 -1.62 0.41
CA VAL A 48 -5.43 -1.93 1.54
C VAL A 48 -6.79 -1.29 1.30
N SER A 49 -7.85 -2.04 1.62
CA SER A 49 -9.23 -1.58 1.46
C SER A 49 -9.65 -0.63 2.58
N SER A 50 -8.85 -0.54 3.62
CA SER A 50 -9.11 0.28 4.78
C SER A 50 -8.27 1.54 4.76
N ARG A 51 -8.46 2.39 5.77
CA ARG A 51 -7.60 3.51 6.04
C ARG A 51 -6.22 3.01 6.49
N ALA A 52 -5.16 3.60 5.97
CA ALA A 52 -3.82 3.24 6.41
C ALA A 52 -3.52 3.88 7.78
N SER A 53 -3.12 3.05 8.74
CA SER A 53 -2.66 3.49 10.05
C SER A 53 -1.13 3.47 10.10
N PHE A 54 -0.56 4.11 11.12
CA PHE A 54 0.91 4.09 11.26
C PHE A 54 1.43 2.66 11.44
N GLU A 55 0.66 1.79 12.06
CA GLU A 55 1.05 0.39 12.26
C GLU A 55 1.15 -0.36 10.94
N ILE A 56 0.23 -0.10 10.01
CA ILE A 56 0.29 -0.70 8.67
C ILE A 56 1.53 -0.19 7.93
N VAL A 57 1.84 1.11 8.06
CA VAL A 57 3.04 1.68 7.46
C VAL A 57 4.30 1.01 8.02
N GLN A 58 4.35 0.82 9.35
CA GLN A 58 5.49 0.13 9.98
C GLN A 58 5.64 -1.30 9.50
N LYS A 59 4.53 -2.05 9.41
CA LYS A 59 4.56 -3.43 8.90
C LYS A 59 5.07 -3.48 7.47
N ALA A 60 4.62 -2.57 6.63
CA ALA A 60 5.06 -2.48 5.24
C ALA A 60 6.56 -2.18 5.17
N ALA A 61 7.05 -1.25 5.99
CA ALA A 61 8.46 -0.91 6.02
C ALA A 61 9.32 -2.10 6.42
N MET A 62 8.89 -2.86 7.41
CA MET A 62 9.60 -4.07 7.86
C MET A 62 9.66 -5.13 6.77
N ALA A 63 8.66 -5.19 5.91
CA ALA A 63 8.64 -6.14 4.79
C ALA A 63 9.35 -5.60 3.54
N GLY A 64 9.89 -4.39 3.58
CA GLY A 64 10.58 -3.79 2.46
C GLY A 64 9.68 -3.16 1.42
N ILE A 65 8.39 -3.02 1.70
CA ILE A 65 7.42 -2.44 0.77
C ILE A 65 7.63 -0.93 0.71
N GLY A 66 7.78 -0.38 -0.49
CA GLY A 66 8.05 1.04 -0.68
C GLY A 66 6.85 1.89 -1.06
N LEU A 67 5.72 1.27 -1.40
CA LEU A 67 4.52 1.99 -1.82
C LEU A 67 3.28 1.36 -1.21
N ILE A 68 2.46 2.19 -0.55
CA ILE A 68 1.18 1.77 0.02
C ILE A 68 0.06 2.60 -0.61
N ALA A 69 -0.98 1.93 -1.07
CA ALA A 69 -2.19 2.58 -1.55
C ALA A 69 -3.36 2.15 -0.66
N CYS A 70 -4.14 3.11 -0.18
CA CYS A 70 -5.32 2.84 0.62
C CYS A 70 -6.56 3.44 -0.03
N VAL A 71 -7.72 2.91 0.32
CA VAL A 71 -8.98 3.30 -0.33
C VAL A 71 -9.50 4.63 0.19
N SER A 72 -9.09 5.03 1.37
CA SER A 72 -9.50 6.31 1.97
C SER A 72 -8.27 7.08 2.43
N ALA A 73 -8.49 8.24 3.03
CA ALA A 73 -7.38 9.06 3.52
C ALA A 73 -6.66 8.35 4.67
N PRO A 74 -5.32 8.37 4.68
CA PRO A 74 -4.56 7.82 5.80
C PRO A 74 -4.65 8.75 7.02
N SER A 75 -4.29 8.22 8.19
CA SER A 75 -4.20 9.04 9.39
C SER A 75 -2.99 9.97 9.33
N SER A 76 -3.02 11.06 10.08
CA SER A 76 -1.89 12.00 10.15
C SER A 76 -0.62 11.31 10.62
N LEU A 77 -0.75 10.41 11.58
CA LEU A 77 0.39 9.66 12.09
C LEU A 77 0.95 8.70 11.05
N ALA A 78 0.09 8.11 10.21
CA ALA A 78 0.54 7.27 9.11
C ALA A 78 1.34 8.08 8.08
N ILE A 79 0.90 9.27 7.76
CA ILE A 79 1.61 10.16 6.83
C ILE A 79 2.99 10.51 7.39
N ASP A 80 3.06 10.90 8.65
CA ASP A 80 4.32 11.23 9.30
C ASP A 80 5.27 10.03 9.34
N THR A 81 4.75 8.86 9.65
CA THR A 81 5.54 7.62 9.69
C THR A 81 6.07 7.27 8.31
N ALA A 82 5.23 7.39 7.28
CA ALA A 82 5.65 7.12 5.90
C ALA A 82 6.78 8.06 5.46
N GLN A 83 6.67 9.34 5.80
CA GLN A 83 7.71 10.31 5.48
C GLN A 83 9.03 9.96 6.16
N ARG A 84 9.00 9.56 7.42
CA ARG A 84 10.18 9.17 8.17
C ARG A 84 10.85 7.91 7.61
N LEU A 85 10.04 6.96 7.16
CA LEU A 85 10.53 5.67 6.69
C LEU A 85 10.78 5.62 5.18
N GLY A 86 10.54 6.73 4.47
CA GLY A 86 10.78 6.81 3.04
C GLY A 86 9.78 6.01 2.21
N ILE A 87 8.56 5.81 2.72
CA ILE A 87 7.50 5.07 2.03
C ILE A 87 6.60 6.04 1.30
N THR A 88 6.23 5.70 0.06
CA THR A 88 5.21 6.45 -0.68
C THR A 88 3.84 6.00 -0.23
N LEU A 89 3.00 6.94 0.17
CA LEU A 89 1.67 6.67 0.70
C LEU A 89 0.63 7.42 -0.13
N CYS A 90 -0.30 6.66 -0.72
CA CYS A 90 -1.36 7.19 -1.57
C CYS A 90 -2.72 6.79 -1.04
N GLY A 91 -3.69 7.69 -1.16
CA GLY A 91 -5.08 7.36 -0.88
C GLY A 91 -5.91 7.50 -2.14
N PHE A 92 -6.80 6.55 -2.37
CA PHE A 92 -7.72 6.63 -3.51
C PHE A 92 -8.97 7.39 -3.13
N VAL A 93 -9.33 8.37 -3.97
CA VAL A 93 -10.62 9.03 -3.88
C VAL A 93 -11.49 8.47 -4.99
N ARG A 94 -12.54 7.73 -4.62
CA ARG A 94 -13.53 7.28 -5.59
C ARG A 94 -14.49 8.42 -5.88
N SER A 95 -14.57 8.82 -7.14
CA SER A 95 -15.67 9.66 -7.58
C SER A 95 -16.72 8.77 -8.22
N GLU A 96 -17.97 8.89 -7.79
CA GLU A 96 -19.07 8.10 -8.33
C GLU A 96 -19.23 8.38 -9.83
N GLY A 97 -19.31 7.31 -10.61
CA GLY A 97 -19.56 7.39 -12.04
C GLY A 97 -18.35 7.70 -12.91
N ASP A 98 -17.17 7.71 -12.33
CA ASP A 98 -15.94 7.98 -13.05
C ASP A 98 -14.99 6.80 -12.92
N ASP A 99 -14.58 6.25 -14.06
CA ASP A 99 -13.65 5.13 -14.09
C ASP A 99 -12.21 5.57 -13.81
N ASP A 100 -11.95 6.87 -13.81
CA ASP A 100 -10.66 7.42 -13.50
C ASP A 100 -10.52 7.57 -11.98
N GLY A 101 -10.06 6.52 -11.33
CA GLY A 101 -9.76 6.57 -9.92
C GLY A 101 -8.73 7.66 -9.65
N ARG A 102 -9.11 8.67 -8.90
CA ARG A 102 -8.17 9.70 -8.45
C ARG A 102 -7.49 9.23 -7.17
N PHE A 103 -6.22 9.46 -7.09
CA PHE A 103 -5.48 9.19 -5.86
C PHE A 103 -4.71 10.44 -5.45
N ASN A 104 -4.57 10.60 -4.14
CA ASN A 104 -3.77 11.67 -3.56
C ASN A 104 -2.48 11.08 -3.01
N VAL A 105 -1.36 11.75 -3.27
CA VAL A 105 -0.07 11.31 -2.73
C VAL A 105 0.17 12.11 -1.45
N TYR A 106 0.33 11.39 -0.33
CA TYR A 106 0.54 12.00 0.99
C TYR A 106 2.00 11.99 1.42
N ALA A 107 2.82 11.11 0.85
CA ALA A 107 4.25 11.03 1.16
C ALA A 107 4.95 10.37 -0.02
N GLY A 108 6.22 10.74 -0.25
CA GLY A 108 7.06 10.09 -1.25
C GLY A 108 6.65 10.30 -2.69
N SER A 109 6.18 11.50 -3.04
CA SER A 109 5.68 11.80 -4.39
C SER A 109 6.74 11.58 -5.48
N GLU A 110 8.00 11.72 -5.17
CA GLU A 110 9.10 11.53 -6.13
C GLU A 110 9.12 10.13 -6.70
N ARG A 111 8.68 9.12 -5.94
CA ARG A 111 8.61 7.73 -6.42
C ARG A 111 7.51 7.57 -7.47
N ILE A 112 6.41 8.29 -7.28
CA ILE A 112 5.30 8.30 -8.23
C ILE A 112 5.72 8.96 -9.54
N ASP A 113 6.43 10.09 -9.45
CA ASP A 113 6.91 10.82 -10.62
C ASP A 113 7.84 9.94 -11.45
N LEU A 114 8.73 9.17 -10.80
CA LEU A 114 9.62 8.25 -11.49
C LEU A 114 8.83 7.14 -12.20
N ALA A 115 7.81 6.60 -11.55
CA ALA A 115 6.95 5.59 -12.16
C ALA A 115 6.17 6.14 -13.35
N ALA A 116 5.66 7.37 -13.24
CA ALA A 116 4.93 8.02 -14.32
C ALA A 116 5.84 8.30 -15.52
N SER A 117 7.10 8.66 -15.28
CA SER A 117 8.04 8.97 -16.36
C SER A 117 8.46 7.73 -17.14
N LYS A 118 8.22 6.54 -16.62
CA LYS A 118 8.55 5.27 -17.27
C LYS A 118 7.40 4.71 -18.12
N SER A 119 6.25 5.30 -18.00
CA SER A 119 5.06 4.80 -18.71
C SER A 119 4.93 5.32 -20.14
#